data_8d5b79b73069f7b2cc0fd66b5cd12a0e
#
_entry.id   8d5b79b73069f7b2cc0fd66b5cd12a0e
#
_cell.length_a   1.000
_cell.length_b   1.000
_cell.length_c   1.000
_cell.angle_alpha   90.00
_cell.angle_beta   90.00
_cell.angle_gamma   90.00
#
_symmetry.space_group_name_H-M   'P 1'
#
loop_
_entity.id
_entity.type
_entity.pdbx_description
1 polymer ?
#
loop_
_entity_poly.entity_id
_entity_poly.type
_entity_poly.pdbx_seq_one_letter_code
_entity_poly.pdbx_strand_id
1 'polypeptide(L)'
;MKIVLSIVTLVLLAVSPAKGEALDSLSISLQAGDSCMRQYNTFEALQHYKQAYALKDTLITRTKLADCYYKRANYRQTAELLKNIPEDSLSHEAFRQLAFSYQKQGDNDSFVYWAQQLVARFPMDGEVVAGLTNGYTKANQPDKAVICGLKYSLKDSTNVLVNRALADAWFVNRSFTAAAMMYERLLEQGDSTFNTLYSAGMSYSQLDDLERAYKYLQLAFLVSGMQHAGCAYRLGVVCVDTQRYPEGLNYLSLAKELMLPDTTIMKAITLSEGEGYYLTHKYEEAVAAWKEHLLYNPSSVATYYNIANAYSYLLKDDEQGKAYYQLFVEKAAEVDKPTEKLTEMIEKAKEMLRIYELREKFKARKK
;
A
#
# COMPACT_ATOMS: atom_id res chain seq x y z
N MET A 1 -27.58 -72.38 -55.90
CA MET A 1 -27.89 -71.88 -54.57
C MET A 1 -27.08 -70.62 -54.36
N LYS A 2 -27.66 -69.45 -54.60
CA LYS A 2 -27.01 -68.10 -54.42
C LYS A 2 -27.54 -67.48 -53.15
N ILE A 3 -26.63 -67.23 -52.21
CA ILE A 3 -26.92 -66.55 -50.98
C ILE A 3 -26.78 -65.04 -51.28
N VAL A 4 -27.88 -64.32 -51.15
CA VAL A 4 -27.90 -62.83 -51.21
C VAL A 4 -27.60 -62.27 -49.89
N LEU A 5 -26.44 -61.63 -49.79
CA LEU A 5 -26.03 -60.91 -48.57
C LEU A 5 -26.62 -59.49 -48.62
N SER A 6 -27.60 -59.23 -47.73
CA SER A 6 -28.23 -57.91 -47.64
C SER A 6 -27.41 -57.03 -46.69
N ILE A 7 -26.74 -56.00 -47.20
CA ILE A 7 -26.02 -54.98 -46.40
C ILE A 7 -27.05 -53.96 -45.95
N VAL A 8 -27.33 -53.94 -44.63
CA VAL A 8 -28.11 -52.90 -44.00
C VAL A 8 -27.15 -51.75 -43.66
N THR A 9 -27.18 -50.72 -44.46
CA THR A 9 -26.44 -49.46 -44.16
C THR A 9 -27.18 -48.71 -43.09
N LEU A 10 -26.64 -48.74 -41.89
CA LEU A 10 -27.12 -47.91 -40.77
C LEU A 10 -26.65 -46.46 -40.99
N VAL A 11 -27.54 -45.60 -41.46
CA VAL A 11 -27.29 -44.15 -41.52
C VAL A 11 -27.43 -43.60 -40.12
N LEU A 12 -26.30 -43.35 -39.43
CA LEU A 12 -26.23 -42.55 -38.23
C LEU A 12 -26.55 -41.11 -38.63
N LEU A 13 -27.79 -40.71 -38.53
CA LEU A 13 -28.18 -39.29 -38.47
C LEU A 13 -27.59 -38.72 -37.19
N ALA A 14 -26.50 -37.97 -37.32
CA ALA A 14 -26.01 -37.07 -36.29
C ALA A 14 -27.10 -36.00 -36.07
N VAL A 15 -27.94 -36.21 -35.08
CA VAL A 15 -28.87 -35.19 -34.61
C VAL A 15 -28.02 -34.13 -33.91
N SER A 16 -27.80 -33.02 -34.60
CA SER A 16 -27.29 -31.82 -33.92
C SER A 16 -28.26 -31.46 -32.81
N PRO A 17 -27.82 -31.21 -31.59
CA PRO A 17 -28.74 -30.84 -30.53
C PRO A 17 -29.54 -29.62 -31.01
N ALA A 18 -30.83 -29.72 -30.90
CA ALA A 18 -31.77 -28.72 -31.38
C ALA A 18 -31.44 -27.38 -30.70
N LYS A 19 -31.49 -26.28 -31.46
CA LYS A 19 -31.30 -24.90 -30.94
C LYS A 19 -32.17 -24.60 -29.69
N GLY A 20 -33.25 -25.35 -29.49
CA GLY A 20 -34.12 -25.29 -28.32
C GLY A 20 -33.45 -25.79 -27.03
N GLU A 21 -32.78 -26.93 -27.05
CA GLU A 21 -32.15 -27.53 -25.86
C GLU A 21 -30.95 -26.65 -25.36
N ALA A 22 -30.21 -26.03 -26.28
CA ALA A 22 -29.11 -25.12 -25.92
C ALA A 22 -29.63 -23.79 -25.30
N LEU A 23 -30.80 -23.29 -25.76
CA LEU A 23 -31.45 -22.10 -25.19
C LEU A 23 -32.04 -22.40 -23.80
N ASP A 24 -32.59 -23.59 -23.59
CA ASP A 24 -33.08 -24.03 -22.28
C ASP A 24 -31.91 -24.20 -21.28
N SER A 25 -30.82 -24.79 -21.69
CA SER A 25 -29.60 -24.93 -20.86
C SER A 25 -28.97 -23.61 -20.48
N LEU A 26 -28.94 -22.62 -21.42
CA LEU A 26 -28.48 -21.25 -21.12
C LEU A 26 -29.36 -20.56 -20.07
N SER A 27 -30.70 -20.65 -20.26
CA SER A 27 -31.67 -20.06 -19.33
C SER A 27 -31.58 -20.66 -17.94
N ILE A 28 -31.45 -21.99 -17.84
CA ILE A 28 -31.29 -22.71 -16.58
C ILE A 28 -30.01 -22.27 -15.86
N SER A 29 -28.88 -22.18 -16.58
CA SER A 29 -27.61 -21.74 -15.99
C SER A 29 -27.68 -20.29 -15.49
N LEU A 30 -28.31 -19.38 -16.22
CA LEU A 30 -28.50 -17.99 -15.79
C LEU A 30 -29.38 -17.90 -14.55
N GLN A 31 -30.52 -18.62 -14.52
CA GLN A 31 -31.45 -18.63 -13.39
C GLN A 31 -30.81 -19.24 -12.12
N ALA A 32 -30.03 -20.33 -12.28
CA ALA A 32 -29.30 -20.94 -11.16
C ALA A 32 -28.26 -19.95 -10.62
N GLY A 33 -27.48 -19.30 -11.48
CA GLY A 33 -26.54 -18.27 -11.08
C GLY A 33 -27.20 -17.10 -10.36
N ASP A 34 -28.34 -16.61 -10.87
CA ASP A 34 -29.13 -15.54 -10.24
C ASP A 34 -29.68 -15.96 -8.86
N SER A 35 -30.10 -17.21 -8.73
CA SER A 35 -30.54 -17.74 -7.42
C SER A 35 -29.40 -17.78 -6.41
N CYS A 36 -28.23 -18.27 -6.81
CA CYS A 36 -27.03 -18.28 -5.96
C CYS A 36 -26.60 -16.85 -5.57
N MET A 37 -26.67 -15.90 -6.51
CA MET A 37 -26.34 -14.48 -6.21
C MET A 37 -27.30 -13.87 -5.19
N ARG A 38 -28.59 -14.16 -5.24
CA ARG A 38 -29.56 -13.70 -4.24
C ARG A 38 -29.29 -14.27 -2.84
N GLN A 39 -28.66 -15.44 -2.76
CA GLN A 39 -28.25 -16.09 -1.52
C GLN A 39 -26.82 -15.71 -1.09
N TYR A 40 -26.18 -14.75 -1.76
CA TYR A 40 -24.78 -14.37 -1.56
C TYR A 40 -23.76 -15.50 -1.79
N ASN A 41 -24.17 -16.62 -2.41
CA ASN A 41 -23.30 -17.71 -2.80
C ASN A 41 -22.59 -17.41 -4.14
N THR A 42 -21.66 -16.48 -4.09
CA THR A 42 -20.91 -16.04 -5.29
C THR A 42 -20.01 -17.12 -5.86
N PHE A 43 -19.67 -18.16 -5.09
CA PHE A 43 -18.84 -19.27 -5.60
C PHE A 43 -19.60 -20.13 -6.59
N GLU A 44 -20.78 -20.61 -6.23
CA GLU A 44 -21.62 -21.40 -7.12
C GLU A 44 -22.17 -20.56 -8.28
N ALA A 45 -22.57 -19.30 -8.00
CA ALA A 45 -23.00 -18.35 -9.04
C ALA A 45 -21.94 -18.22 -10.15
N LEU A 46 -20.66 -18.14 -9.77
CA LEU A 46 -19.56 -18.06 -10.73
C LEU A 46 -19.48 -19.26 -11.66
N GLN A 47 -19.71 -20.47 -11.15
CA GLN A 47 -19.72 -21.69 -11.94
C GLN A 47 -20.86 -21.66 -12.97
N HIS A 48 -22.06 -21.33 -12.53
CA HIS A 48 -23.24 -21.23 -13.41
C HIS A 48 -23.08 -20.14 -14.47
N TYR A 49 -22.56 -18.95 -14.13
CA TYR A 49 -22.34 -17.89 -15.11
C TYR A 49 -21.21 -18.22 -16.08
N LYS A 50 -20.15 -18.94 -15.67
CA LYS A 50 -19.13 -19.46 -16.57
C LYS A 50 -19.71 -20.46 -17.57
N GLN A 51 -20.59 -21.36 -17.11
CA GLN A 51 -21.31 -22.30 -17.99
C GLN A 51 -22.20 -21.54 -18.98
N ALA A 52 -22.98 -20.58 -18.52
CA ALA A 52 -23.82 -19.75 -19.39
C ALA A 52 -23.00 -18.98 -20.45
N TYR A 53 -21.88 -18.41 -20.04
CA TYR A 53 -20.97 -17.69 -20.93
C TYR A 53 -20.34 -18.61 -21.98
N ALA A 54 -19.93 -19.82 -21.58
CA ALA A 54 -19.37 -20.83 -22.48
C ALA A 54 -20.40 -21.35 -23.50
N LEU A 55 -21.69 -21.46 -23.11
CA LEU A 55 -22.78 -21.84 -24.01
C LEU A 55 -23.05 -20.75 -25.03
N LYS A 56 -23.06 -19.48 -24.60
CA LYS A 56 -23.29 -18.36 -25.52
C LYS A 56 -22.71 -17.06 -24.94
N ASP A 57 -21.77 -16.50 -25.67
CA ASP A 57 -21.22 -15.19 -25.38
C ASP A 57 -22.21 -14.09 -25.84
N THR A 58 -22.90 -13.49 -24.88
CA THR A 58 -23.86 -12.40 -25.08
C THR A 58 -23.60 -11.26 -24.09
N LEU A 59 -24.20 -10.10 -24.34
CA LEU A 59 -24.15 -8.98 -23.39
C LEU A 59 -24.61 -9.42 -21.99
N ILE A 60 -25.68 -10.21 -21.89
CA ILE A 60 -26.25 -10.67 -20.62
C ILE A 60 -25.26 -11.60 -19.89
N THR A 61 -24.72 -12.60 -20.58
CA THR A 61 -23.78 -13.55 -19.95
C THR A 61 -22.48 -12.88 -19.55
N ARG A 62 -21.96 -11.96 -20.35
CA ARG A 62 -20.78 -11.15 -20.02
C ARG A 62 -21.00 -10.30 -18.78
N THR A 63 -22.10 -9.52 -18.75
CA THR A 63 -22.36 -8.61 -17.63
C THR A 63 -22.64 -9.33 -16.32
N LYS A 64 -23.38 -10.44 -16.36
CA LYS A 64 -23.61 -11.28 -15.17
C LYS A 64 -22.34 -11.93 -14.65
N LEU A 65 -21.50 -12.46 -15.52
CA LEU A 65 -20.22 -13.03 -15.16
C LEU A 65 -19.27 -11.95 -14.60
N ALA A 66 -19.25 -10.77 -15.21
CA ALA A 66 -18.46 -9.63 -14.75
C ALA A 66 -18.91 -9.14 -13.38
N ASP A 67 -20.24 -9.01 -13.12
CA ASP A 67 -20.78 -8.66 -11.81
C ASP A 67 -20.35 -9.66 -10.73
N CYS A 68 -20.41 -10.96 -11.05
CA CYS A 68 -19.96 -12.00 -10.12
C CYS A 68 -18.46 -11.90 -9.83
N TYR A 69 -17.62 -11.66 -10.84
CA TYR A 69 -16.19 -11.42 -10.64
C TYR A 69 -15.92 -10.15 -9.81
N TYR A 70 -16.64 -9.06 -10.07
CA TYR A 70 -16.52 -7.81 -9.34
C TYR A 70 -16.80 -7.99 -7.84
N LYS A 71 -17.91 -8.65 -7.49
CA LYS A 71 -18.29 -8.98 -6.12
C LYS A 71 -17.29 -9.92 -5.41
N ARG A 72 -16.52 -10.68 -6.17
CA ARG A 72 -15.42 -11.52 -5.68
C ARG A 72 -14.06 -10.82 -5.71
N ALA A 73 -14.05 -9.49 -5.89
CA ALA A 73 -12.83 -8.67 -6.02
C ALA A 73 -11.85 -9.11 -7.14
N ASN A 74 -12.33 -9.85 -8.14
CA ASN A 74 -11.54 -10.21 -9.31
C ASN A 74 -11.70 -9.12 -10.40
N TYR A 75 -11.14 -7.96 -10.09
CA TYR A 75 -11.29 -6.75 -10.92
C TYR A 75 -10.69 -6.89 -12.31
N ARG A 76 -9.60 -7.66 -12.45
CA ARG A 76 -8.98 -7.92 -13.75
C ARG A 76 -9.94 -8.63 -14.69
N GLN A 77 -10.58 -9.70 -14.24
CA GLN A 77 -11.53 -10.46 -15.08
C GLN A 77 -12.79 -9.64 -15.37
N THR A 78 -13.24 -8.81 -14.41
CA THR A 78 -14.35 -7.87 -14.63
C THR A 78 -14.03 -6.91 -15.77
N ALA A 79 -12.88 -6.24 -15.73
CA ALA A 79 -12.47 -5.29 -16.76
C ALA A 79 -12.32 -5.97 -18.14
N GLU A 80 -11.70 -7.15 -18.20
CA GLU A 80 -11.54 -7.90 -19.45
C GLU A 80 -12.87 -8.25 -20.12
N LEU A 81 -13.89 -8.60 -19.35
CA LEU A 81 -15.22 -8.93 -19.87
C LEU A 81 -15.98 -7.69 -20.38
N LEU A 82 -15.79 -6.54 -19.71
CA LEU A 82 -16.62 -5.35 -19.95
C LEU A 82 -15.99 -4.37 -20.96
N LYS A 83 -14.65 -4.25 -21.02
CA LYS A 83 -13.96 -3.23 -21.83
C LYS A 83 -14.25 -3.27 -23.32
N ASN A 84 -14.65 -4.42 -23.86
CA ASN A 84 -14.95 -4.61 -25.28
C ASN A 84 -16.45 -4.52 -25.60
N ILE A 85 -17.29 -4.18 -24.60
CA ILE A 85 -18.70 -3.92 -24.81
C ILE A 85 -18.84 -2.45 -25.24
N PRO A 86 -19.61 -2.15 -26.32
CA PRO A 86 -19.86 -0.77 -26.70
C PRO A 86 -20.42 0.03 -25.52
N GLU A 87 -19.91 1.24 -25.32
CA GLU A 87 -20.29 2.09 -24.17
C GLU A 87 -21.78 2.28 -24.02
N ASP A 88 -22.49 2.51 -25.15
CA ASP A 88 -23.95 2.67 -25.18
C ASP A 88 -24.72 1.42 -24.76
N SER A 89 -24.08 0.25 -24.82
CA SER A 89 -24.69 -1.02 -24.43
C SER A 89 -24.42 -1.39 -22.97
N LEU A 90 -23.50 -0.68 -22.30
CA LEU A 90 -23.24 -0.87 -20.88
C LEU A 90 -24.37 -0.25 -20.03
N SER A 91 -24.91 -1.04 -19.11
CA SER A 91 -25.77 -0.49 -18.04
C SER A 91 -24.94 0.43 -17.13
N HIS A 92 -25.58 1.34 -16.40
CA HIS A 92 -24.90 2.22 -15.44
C HIS A 92 -24.03 1.41 -14.47
N GLU A 93 -24.55 0.33 -13.91
CA GLU A 93 -23.82 -0.52 -12.96
C GLU A 93 -22.61 -1.24 -13.59
N ALA A 94 -22.78 -1.83 -14.79
CA ALA A 94 -21.66 -2.48 -15.49
C ALA A 94 -20.57 -1.47 -15.87
N PHE A 95 -20.95 -0.26 -16.24
CA PHE A 95 -20.00 0.81 -16.55
C PHE A 95 -19.23 1.26 -15.30
N ARG A 96 -19.92 1.41 -14.16
CA ARG A 96 -19.28 1.67 -12.86
C ARG A 96 -18.29 0.58 -12.52
N GLN A 97 -18.68 -0.69 -12.62
CA GLN A 97 -17.82 -1.83 -12.34
C GLN A 97 -16.57 -1.84 -13.23
N LEU A 98 -16.69 -1.47 -14.50
CA LEU A 98 -15.55 -1.34 -15.41
C LEU A 98 -14.59 -0.25 -14.93
N ALA A 99 -15.07 0.96 -14.68
CA ALA A 99 -14.25 2.07 -14.24
C ALA A 99 -13.58 1.77 -12.89
N PHE A 100 -14.34 1.36 -11.87
CA PHE A 100 -13.78 1.05 -10.56
C PHE A 100 -12.89 -0.18 -10.55
N SER A 101 -13.06 -1.12 -11.47
CA SER A 101 -12.14 -2.23 -11.60
C SER A 101 -10.72 -1.77 -11.96
N TYR A 102 -10.56 -0.79 -12.82
CA TYR A 102 -9.26 -0.18 -13.09
C TYR A 102 -8.70 0.58 -11.88
N GLN A 103 -9.54 1.33 -11.19
CA GLN A 103 -9.14 2.03 -9.96
C GLN A 103 -8.62 1.05 -8.89
N LYS A 104 -9.32 -0.07 -8.68
CA LYS A 104 -8.93 -1.12 -7.71
C LYS A 104 -7.65 -1.86 -8.12
N GLN A 105 -7.29 -1.85 -9.39
CA GLN A 105 -6.03 -2.38 -9.91
C GLN A 105 -4.87 -1.36 -9.84
N GLY A 106 -5.15 -0.12 -9.45
CA GLY A 106 -4.16 0.96 -9.42
C GLY A 106 -3.88 1.60 -10.80
N ASP A 107 -4.61 1.21 -11.84
CA ASP A 107 -4.51 1.79 -13.18
C ASP A 107 -5.34 3.09 -13.24
N ASN A 108 -4.69 4.20 -12.85
CA ASN A 108 -5.35 5.49 -12.80
C ASN A 108 -5.73 6.03 -14.18
N ASP A 109 -4.92 5.74 -15.20
CA ASP A 109 -5.15 6.28 -16.56
C ASP A 109 -6.40 5.65 -17.17
N SER A 110 -6.51 4.34 -17.13
CA SER A 110 -7.72 3.62 -17.58
C SER A 110 -8.94 4.00 -16.74
N PHE A 111 -8.78 4.15 -15.42
CA PHE A 111 -9.86 4.62 -14.56
C PHE A 111 -10.37 6.00 -15.00
N VAL A 112 -9.48 6.98 -15.17
CA VAL A 112 -9.83 8.34 -15.60
C VAL A 112 -10.54 8.31 -16.95
N TYR A 113 -10.05 7.53 -17.92
CA TYR A 113 -10.68 7.39 -19.23
C TYR A 113 -12.14 6.92 -19.11
N TRP A 114 -12.38 5.79 -18.43
CA TRP A 114 -13.72 5.22 -18.30
C TRP A 114 -14.63 6.06 -17.41
N ALA A 115 -14.08 6.67 -16.34
CA ALA A 115 -14.86 7.56 -15.47
C ALA A 115 -15.29 8.84 -16.19
N GLN A 116 -14.50 9.39 -17.12
CA GLN A 116 -14.89 10.52 -17.96
C GLN A 116 -16.12 10.19 -18.81
N GLN A 117 -16.13 9.05 -19.48
CA GLN A 117 -17.26 8.59 -20.30
C GLN A 117 -18.50 8.35 -19.43
N LEU A 118 -18.30 7.75 -18.27
CA LEU A 118 -19.39 7.48 -17.33
C LEU A 118 -20.01 8.79 -16.79
N VAL A 119 -19.20 9.77 -16.39
CA VAL A 119 -19.68 11.08 -15.90
C VAL A 119 -20.34 11.88 -17.02
N ALA A 120 -19.89 11.76 -18.27
CA ALA A 120 -20.55 12.40 -19.41
C ALA A 120 -21.99 11.91 -19.57
N ARG A 121 -22.25 10.63 -19.31
CA ARG A 121 -23.56 10.00 -19.43
C ARG A 121 -24.40 10.11 -18.15
N PHE A 122 -23.74 10.01 -16.98
CA PHE A 122 -24.35 10.02 -15.65
C PHE A 122 -23.71 11.08 -14.73
N PRO A 123 -23.93 12.37 -15.02
CA PRO A 123 -23.20 13.47 -14.36
C PRO A 123 -23.54 13.66 -12.88
N MET A 124 -24.56 12.98 -12.37
CA MET A 124 -25.00 13.04 -10.97
C MET A 124 -24.62 11.78 -10.18
N ASP A 125 -23.74 10.92 -10.72
CA ASP A 125 -23.13 9.85 -9.95
C ASP A 125 -21.98 10.40 -9.09
N GLY A 126 -22.31 10.79 -7.86
CA GLY A 126 -21.38 11.45 -6.95
C GLY A 126 -20.13 10.64 -6.63
N GLU A 127 -20.26 9.31 -6.52
CA GLU A 127 -19.10 8.45 -6.24
C GLU A 127 -18.10 8.44 -7.41
N VAL A 128 -18.62 8.35 -8.63
CA VAL A 128 -17.77 8.38 -9.84
C VAL A 128 -17.18 9.77 -10.04
N VAL A 129 -17.94 10.83 -9.81
CA VAL A 129 -17.43 12.21 -9.90
C VAL A 129 -16.34 12.46 -8.87
N ALA A 130 -16.52 12.03 -7.62
CA ALA A 130 -15.48 12.12 -6.59
C ALA A 130 -14.23 11.30 -6.98
N GLY A 131 -14.44 10.09 -7.48
CA GLY A 131 -13.36 9.23 -7.99
C GLY A 131 -12.58 9.88 -9.13
N LEU A 132 -13.29 10.44 -10.14
CA LEU A 132 -12.69 11.13 -11.28
C LEU A 132 -11.93 12.39 -10.85
N THR A 133 -12.50 13.18 -9.92
CA THR A 133 -11.83 14.35 -9.33
C THR A 133 -10.51 13.96 -8.69
N ASN A 134 -10.50 12.90 -7.87
CA ASN A 134 -9.29 12.35 -7.25
C ASN A 134 -8.33 11.77 -8.30
N GLY A 135 -8.85 11.14 -9.36
CA GLY A 135 -8.07 10.62 -10.48
C GLY A 135 -7.27 11.71 -11.19
N TYR A 136 -7.91 12.84 -11.48
CA TYR A 136 -7.24 14.02 -12.05
C TYR A 136 -6.21 14.63 -11.09
N THR A 137 -6.50 14.69 -9.80
CA THR A 137 -5.56 15.17 -8.79
C THR A 137 -4.29 14.31 -8.77
N LYS A 138 -4.45 12.98 -8.77
CA LYS A 138 -3.32 12.02 -8.85
C LYS A 138 -2.53 12.11 -10.15
N ALA A 139 -3.21 12.41 -11.26
CA ALA A 139 -2.58 12.61 -12.57
C ALA A 139 -1.91 14.00 -12.71
N ASN A 140 -1.81 14.77 -11.63
CA ASN A 140 -1.28 16.14 -11.60
C ASN A 140 -1.99 17.09 -12.57
N GLN A 141 -3.35 16.96 -12.65
CA GLN A 141 -4.24 17.80 -13.46
C GLN A 141 -5.24 18.54 -12.56
N PRO A 142 -4.76 19.41 -11.64
CA PRO A 142 -5.64 19.99 -10.60
C PRO A 142 -6.75 20.86 -11.17
N ASP A 143 -6.53 21.58 -12.28
CA ASP A 143 -7.58 22.39 -12.91
C ASP A 143 -8.76 21.53 -13.39
N LYS A 144 -8.49 20.36 -14.00
CA LYS A 144 -9.54 19.43 -14.41
C LYS A 144 -10.27 18.83 -13.21
N ALA A 145 -9.53 18.54 -12.14
CA ALA A 145 -10.10 18.06 -10.89
C ALA A 145 -11.09 19.08 -10.31
N VAL A 146 -10.68 20.33 -10.19
CA VAL A 146 -11.54 21.43 -9.70
C VAL A 146 -12.79 21.59 -10.57
N ILE A 147 -12.62 21.65 -11.90
CA ILE A 147 -13.76 21.79 -12.83
C ILE A 147 -14.74 20.61 -12.69
N CYS A 148 -14.23 19.39 -12.56
CA CYS A 148 -15.05 18.19 -12.41
C CYS A 148 -15.90 18.23 -11.13
N GLY A 149 -15.28 18.42 -9.98
CA GLY A 149 -15.97 18.47 -8.69
C GLY A 149 -16.92 19.66 -8.59
N LEU A 150 -16.50 20.84 -9.08
CA LEU A 150 -17.31 22.07 -9.04
C LEU A 150 -18.60 21.94 -9.87
N LYS A 151 -18.53 21.36 -11.08
CA LYS A 151 -19.72 21.11 -11.91
C LYS A 151 -20.81 20.31 -11.19
N TYR A 152 -20.41 19.35 -10.38
CA TYR A 152 -21.33 18.57 -9.55
C TYR A 152 -21.83 19.39 -8.36
N SER A 153 -20.91 19.98 -7.58
CA SER A 153 -21.22 20.72 -6.35
C SER A 153 -22.16 21.92 -6.58
N LEU A 154 -22.16 22.52 -7.78
CA LEU A 154 -23.10 23.54 -8.16
C LEU A 154 -24.54 23.02 -8.27
N LYS A 155 -24.75 21.73 -8.49
CA LYS A 155 -26.08 21.10 -8.60
C LYS A 155 -26.49 20.41 -7.29
N ASP A 156 -25.54 19.74 -6.64
CA ASP A 156 -25.72 19.10 -5.34
C ASP A 156 -24.52 19.43 -4.44
N SER A 157 -24.71 20.40 -3.58
CA SER A 157 -23.69 20.89 -2.64
C SER A 157 -23.63 20.07 -1.34
N THR A 158 -24.44 19.02 -1.21
CA THR A 158 -24.54 18.22 0.02
C THR A 158 -23.75 16.93 -0.02
N ASN A 159 -23.28 16.53 -1.20
CA ASN A 159 -22.54 15.28 -1.35
C ASN A 159 -21.14 15.37 -0.74
N VAL A 160 -20.96 14.73 0.41
CA VAL A 160 -19.71 14.75 1.20
C VAL A 160 -18.51 14.19 0.41
N LEU A 161 -18.71 13.14 -0.40
CA LEU A 161 -17.62 12.53 -1.18
C LEU A 161 -17.08 13.49 -2.24
N VAL A 162 -17.97 14.15 -2.97
CA VAL A 162 -17.58 15.12 -4.00
C VAL A 162 -16.99 16.38 -3.37
N ASN A 163 -17.59 16.88 -2.29
CA ASN A 163 -17.07 18.05 -1.58
C ASN A 163 -15.65 17.81 -1.05
N ARG A 164 -15.37 16.60 -0.52
CA ARG A 164 -14.02 16.24 -0.07
C ARG A 164 -13.03 16.20 -1.23
N ALA A 165 -13.38 15.51 -2.32
CA ALA A 165 -12.53 15.44 -3.52
C ALA A 165 -12.27 16.84 -4.13
N LEU A 166 -13.27 17.72 -4.10
CA LEU A 166 -13.15 19.11 -4.56
C LEU A 166 -12.28 19.95 -3.64
N ALA A 167 -12.39 19.78 -2.31
CA ALA A 167 -11.55 20.47 -1.34
C ALA A 167 -10.06 20.07 -1.53
N ASP A 168 -9.80 18.78 -1.68
CA ASP A 168 -8.45 18.24 -1.96
C ASP A 168 -7.92 18.77 -3.30
N ALA A 169 -8.76 18.85 -4.34
CA ALA A 169 -8.39 19.43 -5.63
C ALA A 169 -8.03 20.91 -5.52
N TRP A 170 -8.79 21.71 -4.79
CA TRP A 170 -8.47 23.12 -4.53
C TRP A 170 -7.18 23.28 -3.74
N PHE A 171 -6.94 22.41 -2.75
CA PHE A 171 -5.70 22.42 -1.96
C PHE A 171 -4.48 22.16 -2.87
N VAL A 172 -4.53 21.13 -3.72
CA VAL A 172 -3.44 20.82 -4.67
C VAL A 172 -3.27 21.92 -5.71
N ASN A 173 -4.38 22.55 -6.13
CA ASN A 173 -4.36 23.71 -7.04
C ASN A 173 -3.92 25.03 -6.37
N ARG A 174 -3.49 24.97 -5.09
CA ARG A 174 -3.09 26.12 -4.26
C ARG A 174 -4.20 27.19 -4.06
N SER A 175 -5.43 26.84 -4.31
CA SER A 175 -6.59 27.68 -4.01
C SER A 175 -7.01 27.52 -2.56
N PHE A 176 -6.09 27.86 -1.64
CA PHE A 176 -6.20 27.54 -0.21
C PHE A 176 -7.45 28.14 0.47
N THR A 177 -7.89 29.33 0.05
CA THR A 177 -9.15 29.92 0.57
C THR A 177 -10.35 29.06 0.24
N ALA A 178 -10.48 28.63 -1.03
CA ALA A 178 -11.59 27.76 -1.44
C ALA A 178 -11.52 26.39 -0.76
N ALA A 179 -10.31 25.83 -0.62
CA ALA A 179 -10.09 24.58 0.10
C ALA A 179 -10.52 24.68 1.57
N ALA A 180 -10.05 25.72 2.28
CA ALA A 180 -10.38 25.94 3.69
C ALA A 180 -11.90 26.05 3.92
N MET A 181 -12.58 26.88 3.11
CA MET A 181 -14.04 27.04 3.18
C MET A 181 -14.78 25.72 2.94
N MET A 182 -14.29 24.88 2.02
CA MET A 182 -14.93 23.59 1.74
C MET A 182 -14.67 22.58 2.84
N TYR A 183 -13.46 22.55 3.44
CA TYR A 183 -13.20 21.72 4.61
C TYR A 183 -14.05 22.14 5.82
N GLU A 184 -14.25 23.43 6.07
CA GLU A 184 -15.18 23.90 7.12
C GLU A 184 -16.61 23.43 6.85
N ARG A 185 -17.08 23.52 5.60
CA ARG A 185 -18.39 22.98 5.22
C ARG A 185 -18.50 21.48 5.46
N LEU A 186 -17.45 20.72 5.18
CA LEU A 186 -17.42 19.28 5.47
C LEU A 186 -17.52 19.01 6.98
N LEU A 187 -16.84 19.81 7.80
CA LEU A 187 -16.93 19.73 9.26
C LEU A 187 -18.35 20.05 9.76
N GLU A 188 -19.01 21.05 9.18
CA GLU A 188 -20.43 21.37 9.46
C GLU A 188 -21.37 20.23 9.05
N GLN A 189 -21.04 19.48 7.99
CA GLN A 189 -21.75 18.27 7.57
C GLN A 189 -21.45 17.03 8.43
N GLY A 190 -20.59 17.16 9.46
CA GLY A 190 -20.23 16.10 10.38
C GLY A 190 -19.01 15.27 9.98
N ASP A 191 -18.28 15.65 8.91
CA ASP A 191 -17.04 14.99 8.51
C ASP A 191 -15.84 15.48 9.33
N SER A 192 -15.73 15.01 10.57
CA SER A 192 -14.62 15.32 11.48
C SER A 192 -13.48 14.29 11.43
N THR A 193 -13.22 13.71 10.25
CA THR A 193 -12.12 12.77 10.08
C THR A 193 -10.77 13.46 10.19
N PHE A 194 -9.73 12.67 10.53
CA PHE A 194 -8.35 13.16 10.58
C PHE A 194 -7.97 13.94 9.32
N ASN A 195 -8.26 13.38 8.14
CA ASN A 195 -7.88 14.00 6.87
C ASN A 195 -8.54 15.36 6.67
N THR A 196 -9.83 15.49 6.95
CA THR A 196 -10.57 16.75 6.81
C THR A 196 -10.02 17.82 7.76
N LEU A 197 -9.81 17.48 9.03
CA LEU A 197 -9.25 18.38 10.03
C LEU A 197 -7.80 18.79 9.71
N TYR A 198 -6.98 17.82 9.33
CA TYR A 198 -5.57 18.07 8.99
C TYR A 198 -5.45 18.97 7.75
N SER A 199 -6.22 18.69 6.69
CA SER A 199 -6.22 19.48 5.47
C SER A 199 -6.80 20.89 5.68
N ALA A 200 -7.81 21.04 6.55
CA ALA A 200 -8.29 22.36 6.97
C ALA A 200 -7.18 23.16 7.66
N GLY A 201 -6.49 22.55 8.64
CA GLY A 201 -5.40 23.20 9.35
C GLY A 201 -4.23 23.56 8.43
N MET A 202 -3.90 22.67 7.49
CA MET A 202 -2.87 22.93 6.47
C MET A 202 -3.28 24.06 5.53
N SER A 203 -4.55 24.14 5.13
CA SER A 203 -5.05 25.23 4.28
C SER A 203 -4.92 26.58 4.99
N TYR A 204 -5.31 26.67 6.27
CA TYR A 204 -5.17 27.89 7.05
C TYR A 204 -3.71 28.26 7.32
N SER A 205 -2.83 27.29 7.51
CA SER A 205 -1.38 27.53 7.61
C SER A 205 -0.82 28.16 6.32
N GLN A 206 -1.31 27.77 5.14
CA GLN A 206 -0.90 28.38 3.86
C GLN A 206 -1.50 29.79 3.66
N LEU A 207 -2.56 30.14 4.37
CA LEU A 207 -3.19 31.46 4.37
C LEU A 207 -2.62 32.39 5.44
N ASP A 208 -1.65 31.94 6.23
CA ASP A 208 -1.08 32.65 7.38
C ASP A 208 -2.11 32.92 8.51
N ASP A 209 -3.23 32.19 8.50
CA ASP A 209 -4.22 32.20 9.58
C ASP A 209 -3.82 31.13 10.62
N LEU A 210 -2.81 31.47 11.39
CA LEU A 210 -2.14 30.53 12.31
C LEU A 210 -3.05 30.10 13.48
N GLU A 211 -4.02 30.93 13.89
CA GLU A 211 -4.94 30.56 14.96
C GLU A 211 -5.94 29.48 14.50
N ARG A 212 -6.50 29.60 13.29
CA ARG A 212 -7.34 28.54 12.73
C ARG A 212 -6.52 27.31 12.37
N ALA A 213 -5.31 27.49 11.86
CA ALA A 213 -4.39 26.39 11.61
C ALA A 213 -4.11 25.58 12.87
N TYR A 214 -3.77 26.25 13.97
CA TYR A 214 -3.56 25.62 15.28
C TYR A 214 -4.79 24.82 15.72
N LYS A 215 -5.96 25.46 15.71
CA LYS A 215 -7.22 24.82 16.13
C LYS A 215 -7.47 23.50 15.39
N TYR A 216 -7.41 23.53 14.06
CA TYR A 216 -7.73 22.34 13.26
C TYR A 216 -6.64 21.27 13.30
N LEU A 217 -5.36 21.66 13.34
CA LEU A 217 -4.26 20.71 13.53
C LEU A 217 -4.30 20.04 14.90
N GLN A 218 -4.66 20.79 15.97
CA GLN A 218 -4.81 20.22 17.31
C GLN A 218 -5.94 19.18 17.33
N LEU A 219 -7.10 19.49 16.75
CA LEU A 219 -8.20 18.53 16.63
C LEU A 219 -7.79 17.30 15.81
N ALA A 220 -7.09 17.50 14.68
CA ALA A 220 -6.57 16.40 13.87
C ALA A 220 -5.61 15.51 14.68
N PHE A 221 -4.73 16.11 15.45
CA PHE A 221 -3.78 15.38 16.28
C PHE A 221 -4.48 14.54 17.35
N LEU A 222 -5.51 15.10 18.01
CA LEU A 222 -6.34 14.37 18.98
C LEU A 222 -7.07 13.18 18.32
N VAL A 223 -7.69 13.40 17.16
CA VAL A 223 -8.40 12.34 16.42
C VAL A 223 -7.45 11.22 15.97
N SER A 224 -6.19 11.55 15.70
CA SER A 224 -5.15 10.54 15.40
C SER A 224 -4.67 9.74 16.62
N GLY A 225 -5.25 9.95 17.80
CA GLY A 225 -4.77 9.38 19.06
C GLY A 225 -3.39 9.89 19.44
N MET A 226 -3.01 11.08 18.98
CA MET A 226 -1.71 11.72 19.21
C MET A 226 -0.51 10.91 18.66
N GLN A 227 -0.75 10.10 17.60
CA GLN A 227 0.27 9.21 17.02
C GLN A 227 0.75 9.64 15.64
N HIS A 228 0.23 10.73 15.09
CA HIS A 228 0.60 11.15 13.73
C HIS A 228 1.77 12.15 13.76
N ALA A 229 2.98 11.65 13.49
CA ALA A 229 4.23 12.42 13.52
C ALA A 229 4.19 13.72 12.68
N GLY A 230 3.66 13.62 11.43
CA GLY A 230 3.55 14.77 10.54
C GLY A 230 2.60 15.85 11.06
N CYS A 231 1.52 15.46 11.77
CA CYS A 231 0.60 16.41 12.40
C CYS A 231 1.26 17.09 13.60
N ALA A 232 1.95 16.34 14.47
CA ALA A 232 2.73 16.88 15.57
C ALA A 232 3.78 17.89 15.08
N TYR A 233 4.51 17.56 14.01
CA TYR A 233 5.47 18.48 13.38
C TYR A 233 4.81 19.80 12.94
N ARG A 234 3.70 19.72 12.19
CA ARG A 234 2.99 20.92 11.70
C ARG A 234 2.44 21.77 12.83
N LEU A 235 1.89 21.12 13.87
CA LEU A 235 1.39 21.78 15.05
C LEU A 235 2.54 22.49 15.80
N GLY A 236 3.69 21.83 15.93
CA GLY A 236 4.88 22.42 16.53
C GLY A 236 5.38 23.67 15.78
N VAL A 237 5.39 23.63 14.43
CA VAL A 237 5.76 24.79 13.60
C VAL A 237 4.78 25.95 13.84
N VAL A 238 3.47 25.70 13.77
CA VAL A 238 2.45 26.74 13.99
C VAL A 238 2.55 27.32 15.40
N CYS A 239 2.85 26.51 16.43
CA CYS A 239 3.08 27.00 17.79
C CYS A 239 4.31 27.92 17.87
N VAL A 240 5.40 27.58 17.19
CA VAL A 240 6.61 28.44 17.15
C VAL A 240 6.30 29.77 16.45
N ASP A 241 5.61 29.74 15.31
CA ASP A 241 5.24 30.93 14.54
C ASP A 241 4.27 31.84 15.31
N THR A 242 3.44 31.27 16.21
CA THR A 242 2.55 32.02 17.12
C THR A 242 3.19 32.34 18.49
N GLN A 243 4.50 32.19 18.64
CA GLN A 243 5.27 32.48 19.86
C GLN A 243 4.90 31.60 21.08
N ARG A 244 4.20 30.49 20.87
CA ARG A 244 3.90 29.47 21.88
C ARG A 244 5.09 28.52 22.02
N TYR A 245 6.30 29.05 22.26
CA TYR A 245 7.56 28.30 22.17
C TYR A 245 7.62 27.02 23.00
N PRO A 246 7.23 27.01 24.30
CA PRO A 246 7.30 25.78 25.11
C PRO A 246 6.43 24.66 24.53
N GLU A 247 5.23 25.00 24.09
CA GLU A 247 4.28 24.05 23.50
C GLU A 247 4.79 23.57 22.12
N GLY A 248 5.28 24.49 21.29
CA GLY A 248 5.85 24.16 19.98
C GLY A 248 7.04 23.20 20.07
N LEU A 249 7.97 23.46 21.02
CA LEU A 249 9.11 22.57 21.26
C LEU A 249 8.67 21.18 21.74
N ASN A 250 7.62 21.08 22.56
CA ASN A 250 7.06 19.80 22.98
C ASN A 250 6.49 19.00 21.80
N TYR A 251 5.71 19.66 20.92
CA TYR A 251 5.19 19.00 19.71
C TYR A 251 6.29 18.60 18.74
N LEU A 252 7.34 19.42 18.57
CA LEU A 252 8.49 19.07 17.73
C LEU A 252 9.28 17.89 18.29
N SER A 253 9.47 17.85 19.63
CA SER A 253 10.10 16.70 20.30
C SER A 253 9.28 15.42 20.09
N LEU A 254 7.96 15.51 20.31
CA LEU A 254 7.05 14.40 20.11
C LEU A 254 7.04 13.91 18.63
N ALA A 255 7.03 14.86 17.67
CA ALA A 255 7.14 14.51 16.26
C ALA A 255 8.42 13.73 15.96
N LYS A 256 9.55 14.14 16.56
CA LYS A 256 10.83 13.44 16.43
C LYS A 256 10.74 12.03 17.02
N GLU A 257 10.17 11.87 18.21
CA GLU A 257 9.97 10.55 18.85
C GLU A 257 9.09 9.63 17.99
N LEU A 258 7.98 10.15 17.46
CA LEU A 258 7.06 9.39 16.58
C LEU A 258 7.66 9.05 15.21
N MET A 259 8.71 9.77 14.78
CA MET A 259 9.44 9.48 13.55
C MET A 259 10.58 8.48 13.74
N LEU A 260 10.99 8.22 15.00
CA LEU A 260 12.01 7.22 15.27
C LEU A 260 11.47 5.83 14.89
N PRO A 261 12.27 5.04 14.17
CA PRO A 261 11.87 3.67 13.88
C PRO A 261 11.74 2.88 15.19
N ASP A 262 10.84 1.91 15.21
CA ASP A 262 10.75 0.95 16.33
C ASP A 262 12.10 0.25 16.49
N THR A 263 12.79 0.55 17.58
CA THR A 263 14.14 0.02 17.84
C THR A 263 14.16 -1.50 17.97
N THR A 264 13.04 -2.13 18.36
CA THR A 264 12.92 -3.59 18.45
C THR A 264 12.91 -4.20 17.05
N ILE A 265 12.14 -3.62 16.15
CA ILE A 265 12.06 -4.04 14.74
C ILE A 265 13.40 -3.76 14.05
N MET A 266 13.99 -2.57 14.26
CA MET A 266 15.28 -2.23 13.66
C MET A 266 16.41 -3.16 14.12
N LYS A 267 16.44 -3.57 15.40
CA LYS A 267 17.36 -4.60 15.89
C LYS A 267 17.23 -5.91 15.12
N ALA A 268 16.01 -6.36 14.86
CA ALA A 268 15.77 -7.60 14.12
C ALA A 268 16.18 -7.48 12.65
N ILE A 269 15.79 -6.38 11.98
CA ILE A 269 16.11 -6.14 10.57
C ILE A 269 17.61 -6.09 10.37
N THR A 270 18.32 -5.21 11.07
CA THR A 270 19.76 -4.98 10.88
C THR A 270 20.61 -6.19 11.22
N LEU A 271 20.17 -7.01 12.20
CA LEU A 271 20.83 -8.30 12.48
C LEU A 271 20.64 -9.27 11.32
N SER A 272 19.41 -9.43 10.82
CA SER A 272 19.09 -10.34 9.71
C SER A 272 19.76 -9.92 8.40
N GLU A 273 19.84 -8.60 8.13
CA GLU A 273 20.58 -8.06 6.98
C GLU A 273 22.06 -8.43 7.05
N GLY A 274 22.71 -8.22 8.22
CA GLY A 274 24.09 -8.58 8.44
C GLY A 274 24.35 -10.09 8.22
N GLU A 275 23.48 -10.95 8.71
CA GLU A 275 23.53 -12.39 8.48
C GLU A 275 23.34 -12.74 7.00
N GLY A 276 22.35 -12.12 6.33
CA GLY A 276 22.07 -12.33 4.92
C GLY A 276 23.24 -11.92 4.01
N TYR A 277 23.84 -10.76 4.27
CA TYR A 277 25.04 -10.32 3.56
C TYR A 277 26.22 -11.24 3.81
N TYR A 278 26.43 -11.68 5.05
CA TYR A 278 27.50 -12.62 5.39
C TYR A 278 27.36 -13.95 4.64
N LEU A 279 26.16 -14.52 4.60
CA LEU A 279 25.88 -15.79 3.91
C LEU A 279 26.02 -15.68 2.39
N THR A 280 25.84 -14.48 1.83
CA THR A 280 26.03 -14.19 0.41
C THR A 280 27.44 -13.69 0.07
N HIS A 281 28.40 -13.81 1.01
CA HIS A 281 29.81 -13.39 0.86
C HIS A 281 30.03 -11.90 0.60
N LYS A 282 29.05 -11.06 0.96
CA LYS A 282 29.12 -9.59 0.91
C LYS A 282 29.58 -9.08 2.28
N TYR A 283 30.86 -9.24 2.56
CA TYR A 283 31.37 -9.08 3.93
C TYR A 283 31.45 -7.61 4.38
N GLU A 284 31.67 -6.69 3.48
CA GLU A 284 31.68 -5.24 3.76
C GLU A 284 30.28 -4.75 4.12
N GLU A 285 29.27 -5.19 3.35
CA GLU A 285 27.85 -4.89 3.61
C GLU A 285 27.38 -5.58 4.91
N ALA A 286 27.83 -6.79 5.20
CA ALA A 286 27.52 -7.47 6.44
C ALA A 286 28.05 -6.69 7.65
N VAL A 287 29.29 -6.22 7.60
CA VAL A 287 29.90 -5.38 8.65
C VAL A 287 29.15 -4.06 8.79
N ALA A 288 28.73 -3.43 7.69
CA ALA A 288 27.96 -2.19 7.72
C ALA A 288 26.60 -2.40 8.44
N ALA A 289 25.86 -3.45 8.10
CA ALA A 289 24.58 -3.78 8.73
C ALA A 289 24.75 -4.16 10.22
N TRP A 290 25.80 -4.91 10.58
CA TRP A 290 26.10 -5.21 11.98
C TRP A 290 26.52 -3.97 12.79
N LYS A 291 27.24 -3.02 12.19
CA LYS A 291 27.52 -1.73 12.84
C LYS A 291 26.23 -0.93 13.06
N GLU A 292 25.32 -0.92 12.09
CA GLU A 292 24.00 -0.31 12.24
C GLU A 292 23.19 -1.01 13.34
N HIS A 293 23.23 -2.36 13.41
CA HIS A 293 22.62 -3.11 14.51
C HIS A 293 23.09 -2.61 15.88
N LEU A 294 24.38 -2.34 16.05
CA LEU A 294 24.93 -1.85 17.30
C LEU A 294 24.45 -0.44 17.69
N LEU A 295 23.95 0.37 16.75
CA LEU A 295 23.30 1.65 17.08
C LEU A 295 21.98 1.43 17.82
N TYR A 296 21.25 0.38 17.46
CA TYR A 296 19.98 0.02 18.09
C TYR A 296 20.13 -0.96 19.25
N ASN A 297 21.20 -1.74 19.28
CA ASN A 297 21.50 -2.75 20.31
C ASN A 297 22.98 -2.76 20.72
N PRO A 298 23.45 -1.72 21.46
CA PRO A 298 24.84 -1.61 21.88
C PRO A 298 25.32 -2.74 22.79
N SER A 299 24.40 -3.50 23.41
CA SER A 299 24.70 -4.64 24.29
C SER A 299 24.80 -5.98 23.54
N SER A 300 24.71 -5.99 22.21
CA SER A 300 24.78 -7.21 21.41
C SER A 300 26.21 -7.76 21.33
N VAL A 301 26.66 -8.44 22.37
CA VAL A 301 28.03 -8.96 22.50
C VAL A 301 28.46 -9.80 21.29
N ALA A 302 27.57 -10.70 20.82
CA ALA A 302 27.86 -11.55 19.66
C ALA A 302 28.14 -10.76 18.38
N THR A 303 27.52 -9.61 18.20
CA THR A 303 27.70 -8.77 17.00
C THR A 303 29.10 -8.18 16.94
N TYR A 304 29.68 -7.73 18.06
CA TYR A 304 31.07 -7.27 18.12
C TYR A 304 32.03 -8.39 17.69
N TYR A 305 31.78 -9.61 18.13
CA TYR A 305 32.59 -10.77 17.75
C TYR A 305 32.49 -11.10 16.26
N ASN A 306 31.29 -11.05 15.70
CA ASN A 306 31.06 -11.27 14.27
C ASN A 306 31.78 -10.24 13.41
N ILE A 307 31.73 -8.96 13.78
CA ILE A 307 32.46 -7.88 13.10
C ILE A 307 33.97 -8.11 13.20
N ALA A 308 34.48 -8.47 14.39
CA ALA A 308 35.89 -8.75 14.60
C ALA A 308 36.39 -9.91 13.70
N ASN A 309 35.62 -10.98 13.62
CA ASN A 309 35.92 -12.12 12.75
C ASN A 309 35.91 -11.74 11.27
N ALA A 310 34.88 -10.96 10.84
CA ALA A 310 34.77 -10.51 9.46
C ALA A 310 36.00 -9.69 9.05
N TYR A 311 36.44 -8.74 9.85
CA TYR A 311 37.64 -7.97 9.58
C TYR A 311 38.88 -8.83 9.57
N SER A 312 39.06 -9.70 10.57
CA SER A 312 40.31 -10.47 10.75
C SER A 312 40.48 -11.55 9.68
N TYR A 313 39.42 -12.30 9.37
CA TYR A 313 39.53 -13.48 8.52
C TYR A 313 39.12 -13.27 7.08
N LEU A 314 38.14 -12.35 6.83
CA LEU A 314 37.53 -12.21 5.54
C LEU A 314 38.00 -10.93 4.80
N LEU A 315 37.98 -9.80 5.47
CA LEU A 315 38.41 -8.50 4.91
C LEU A 315 39.92 -8.26 5.07
N LYS A 316 40.60 -9.05 5.93
CA LYS A 316 42.03 -8.94 6.18
C LYS A 316 42.48 -7.57 6.71
N ASP A 317 41.62 -6.92 7.47
CA ASP A 317 41.90 -5.65 8.17
C ASP A 317 42.25 -5.96 9.64
N ASP A 318 43.56 -6.14 9.89
CA ASP A 318 44.08 -6.47 11.22
C ASP A 318 43.83 -5.36 12.25
N GLU A 319 43.78 -4.09 11.83
CA GLU A 319 43.54 -2.92 12.71
C GLU A 319 42.12 -2.92 13.23
N GLN A 320 41.14 -2.98 12.33
CA GLN A 320 39.73 -3.05 12.69
C GLN A 320 39.38 -4.35 13.43
N GLY A 321 39.96 -5.48 13.00
CA GLY A 321 39.77 -6.77 13.66
C GLY A 321 40.23 -6.73 15.14
N LYS A 322 41.41 -6.15 15.40
CA LYS A 322 41.94 -5.98 16.78
C LYS A 322 41.01 -5.07 17.60
N ALA A 323 40.61 -3.94 17.04
CA ALA A 323 39.73 -2.97 17.73
C ALA A 323 38.39 -3.62 18.15
N TYR A 324 37.73 -4.35 17.23
CA TYR A 324 36.48 -5.01 17.54
C TYR A 324 36.58 -6.21 18.48
N TYR A 325 37.71 -6.95 18.48
CA TYR A 325 37.96 -7.97 19.54
C TYR A 325 38.16 -7.33 20.92
N GLN A 326 38.78 -6.16 21.01
CA GLN A 326 38.88 -5.42 22.27
C GLN A 326 37.51 -4.99 22.79
N LEU A 327 36.69 -4.39 21.92
CA LEU A 327 35.30 -4.03 22.24
C LEU A 327 34.47 -5.24 22.64
N PHE A 328 34.64 -6.38 21.95
CA PHE A 328 33.95 -7.62 22.31
C PHE A 328 34.32 -8.08 23.73
N VAL A 329 35.59 -8.11 24.07
CA VAL A 329 36.07 -8.56 25.42
C VAL A 329 35.56 -7.60 26.48
N GLU A 330 35.58 -6.28 26.22
CA GLU A 330 35.03 -5.27 27.12
C GLU A 330 33.54 -5.49 27.36
N LYS A 331 32.75 -5.61 26.31
CA LYS A 331 31.31 -5.85 26.40
C LYS A 331 30.91 -7.19 26.99
N ALA A 332 31.72 -8.22 26.74
CA ALA A 332 31.53 -9.54 27.35
C ALA A 332 31.78 -9.55 28.87
N ALA A 333 32.65 -8.66 29.37
CA ALA A 333 32.91 -8.53 30.79
C ALA A 333 31.72 -7.91 31.56
N GLU A 334 30.79 -7.21 30.87
CA GLU A 334 29.56 -6.67 31.47
C GLU A 334 28.48 -7.75 31.70
N VAL A 335 28.67 -8.99 31.24
CA VAL A 335 27.72 -10.10 31.35
C VAL A 335 27.93 -10.87 32.64
N ASP A 336 27.00 -10.76 33.59
CA ASP A 336 27.09 -11.38 34.92
C ASP A 336 27.28 -12.91 34.91
N LYS A 337 26.59 -13.59 33.97
CA LYS A 337 26.62 -15.05 33.85
C LYS A 337 26.85 -15.47 32.40
N PRO A 338 28.08 -15.49 31.91
CA PRO A 338 28.36 -15.89 30.54
C PRO A 338 27.96 -17.35 30.29
N THR A 339 27.38 -17.63 29.13
CA THR A 339 27.12 -18.99 28.67
C THR A 339 28.46 -19.67 28.31
N GLU A 340 28.47 -21.00 28.28
CA GLU A 340 29.63 -21.77 27.85
C GLU A 340 30.13 -21.30 26.47
N LYS A 341 29.23 -21.09 25.53
CA LYS A 341 29.55 -20.55 24.20
C LYS A 341 30.20 -19.18 24.26
N LEU A 342 29.68 -18.27 25.09
CA LEU A 342 30.27 -16.94 25.25
C LEU A 342 31.67 -17.02 25.87
N THR A 343 31.88 -17.91 26.84
CA THR A 343 33.21 -18.16 27.46
C THR A 343 34.19 -18.62 26.41
N GLU A 344 33.82 -19.56 25.55
CA GLU A 344 34.67 -20.04 24.45
C GLU A 344 35.02 -18.90 23.48
N MET A 345 34.04 -18.05 23.12
CA MET A 345 34.29 -16.87 22.27
C MET A 345 35.25 -15.88 22.91
N ILE A 346 35.16 -15.66 24.22
CA ILE A 346 36.05 -14.78 24.96
C ILE A 346 37.50 -15.31 24.88
N GLU A 347 37.73 -16.62 25.11
CA GLU A 347 39.05 -17.19 25.05
C GLU A 347 39.66 -17.11 23.64
N LYS A 348 38.86 -17.38 22.59
CA LYS A 348 39.33 -17.21 21.20
C LYS A 348 39.68 -15.75 20.88
N ALA A 349 38.88 -14.79 21.36
CA ALA A 349 39.18 -13.38 21.15
C ALA A 349 40.46 -12.93 21.85
N LYS A 350 40.70 -13.39 23.08
CA LYS A 350 41.94 -13.11 23.83
C LYS A 350 43.17 -13.71 23.13
N GLU A 351 43.03 -14.91 22.57
CA GLU A 351 44.10 -15.54 21.80
C GLU A 351 44.43 -14.71 20.55
N MET A 352 43.41 -14.24 19.80
CA MET A 352 43.61 -13.39 18.65
C MET A 352 44.28 -12.05 19.01
N LEU A 353 43.90 -11.43 20.12
CA LEU A 353 44.56 -10.23 20.61
C LEU A 353 46.05 -10.46 20.93
N ARG A 354 46.42 -11.62 21.54
CA ARG A 354 47.83 -12.01 21.76
C ARG A 354 48.57 -12.16 20.43
N ILE A 355 47.93 -12.75 19.42
CA ILE A 355 48.55 -12.90 18.10
C ILE A 355 48.82 -11.53 17.47
N TYR A 356 47.91 -10.59 17.57
CA TYR A 356 48.11 -9.21 17.08
C TYR A 356 49.26 -8.51 17.80
N GLU A 357 49.35 -8.62 19.12
CA GLU A 357 50.46 -8.06 19.90
C GLU A 357 51.81 -8.63 19.48
N LEU A 358 51.89 -9.95 19.25
CA LEU A 358 53.10 -10.60 18.79
C LEU A 358 53.50 -10.12 17.39
N ARG A 359 52.54 -10.00 16.47
CA ARG A 359 52.78 -9.46 15.12
C ARG A 359 53.32 -8.03 15.15
N GLU A 360 52.80 -7.16 16.03
CA GLU A 360 53.27 -5.79 16.20
C GLU A 360 54.71 -5.75 16.75
N LYS A 361 55.00 -6.58 17.77
CA LYS A 361 56.35 -6.69 18.31
C LYS A 361 57.36 -7.18 17.27
N PHE A 362 56.98 -8.12 16.41
CA PHE A 362 57.85 -8.57 15.30
C PHE A 362 58.05 -7.49 14.24
N LYS A 363 57.00 -6.72 13.89
CA LYS A 363 57.13 -5.59 12.95
C LYS A 363 58.04 -4.49 13.51
N ALA A 364 57.98 -4.20 14.83
CA ALA A 364 58.82 -3.18 15.48
C ALA A 364 60.28 -3.58 15.58
N ARG A 365 60.58 -4.91 15.65
CA ARG A 365 61.99 -5.40 15.68
C ARG A 365 62.66 -5.42 14.31
N LYS A 366 61.91 -5.33 13.23
CA LYS A 366 62.43 -5.32 11.86
C LYS A 366 62.63 -3.91 11.29
N LYS A 367 62.15 -2.88 12.00
CA LYS A 367 62.50 -1.46 11.78
C LYS A 367 63.64 -1.03 12.65
#